data_4fb4c9fffc0f5ebe870f67e7e2cb4712
#
_entry.id   4fb4c9fffc0f5ebe870f67e7e2cb4712
#
_cell.length_a   1.000
_cell.length_b   1.000
_cell.length_c   1.000
_cell.angle_alpha   90.00
_cell.angle_beta   90.00
_cell.angle_gamma   90.00
#
_symmetry.space_group_name_H-M   'P 1'
#
loop_
_entity.id
_entity.type
_entity.pdbx_description
1 polymer ?
#
loop_
_entity_poly.entity_id
_entity_poly.type
_entity_poly.pdbx_seq_one_letter_code
_entity_poly.pdbx_strand_id
1 'polypeptide(L)'
;MVGPELQVGDQAPDFDVIDGELGAVNLASSAGKVRLLSVVPSLDTPVCHDQTKRFAEALSGLPENVEVLTISADLPFAQGRWCGAEAPEMTTLSDHRELSFANAYGVLIKELKLLTRAIFVIDAEDKITYMEIVPEVTDFPNYDAALAAVGAAAG
;
A
#
# COMPACT_ATOMS: atom_id res chain seq x y z
N MET A 1 13.42 7.66 9.02
CA MET A 1 11.96 7.66 8.85
C MET A 1 11.28 8.13 10.12
N VAL A 2 10.06 8.58 10.02
CA VAL A 2 9.30 9.14 11.13
C VAL A 2 8.08 8.26 11.38
N GLY A 3 7.69 8.10 12.64
CA GLY A 3 6.54 7.33 13.04
C GLY A 3 6.91 6.12 13.90
N PRO A 4 5.90 5.32 14.31
CA PRO A 4 6.14 4.17 15.15
C PRO A 4 6.86 3.04 14.41
N GLU A 5 7.55 2.20 15.16
CA GLU A 5 8.13 0.99 14.62
C GLU A 5 7.15 -0.17 14.84
N LEU A 6 6.51 -0.58 13.76
CA LEU A 6 5.50 -1.65 13.79
C LEU A 6 6.14 -3.03 13.64
N GLN A 7 5.45 -4.05 14.14
CA GLN A 7 5.90 -5.43 14.05
C GLN A 7 4.74 -6.33 13.63
N VAL A 8 5.08 -7.48 13.05
CA VAL A 8 4.09 -8.53 12.76
C VAL A 8 3.38 -8.93 14.06
N GLY A 9 2.07 -9.03 14.01
CA GLY A 9 1.22 -9.30 15.17
C GLY A 9 0.60 -8.06 15.79
N ASP A 10 1.10 -6.87 15.44
CA ASP A 10 0.53 -5.62 15.94
C ASP A 10 -0.83 -5.35 15.31
N GLN A 11 -1.68 -4.64 16.05
CA GLN A 11 -2.90 -4.09 15.49
C GLN A 11 -2.55 -3.06 14.44
N ALA A 12 -3.13 -3.18 13.25
CA ALA A 12 -2.87 -2.24 12.16
C ALA A 12 -3.42 -0.85 12.53
N PRO A 13 -2.59 0.21 12.45
CA PRO A 13 -3.08 1.56 12.72
C PRO A 13 -4.10 2.02 11.70
N ASP A 14 -5.05 2.84 12.13
CA ASP A 14 -5.97 3.51 11.21
C ASP A 14 -5.25 4.63 10.46
N PHE A 15 -5.85 5.07 9.36
CA PHE A 15 -5.31 6.13 8.53
C PHE A 15 -6.44 6.84 7.79
N ASP A 16 -6.16 8.06 7.33
CA ASP A 16 -7.08 8.83 6.48
C ASP A 16 -6.35 9.22 5.20
N VAL A 17 -6.78 8.65 4.10
CA VAL A 17 -6.25 8.92 2.76
C VAL A 17 -7.43 9.20 1.83
N ILE A 18 -7.16 9.55 0.58
CA ILE A 18 -8.21 9.81 -0.40
C ILE A 18 -8.02 8.95 -1.65
N ASP A 19 -9.15 8.57 -2.24
CA ASP A 19 -9.17 7.79 -3.48
C ASP A 19 -9.18 8.70 -4.72
N GLY A 20 -9.30 8.10 -5.91
CA GLY A 20 -9.29 8.84 -7.16
C GLY A 20 -10.49 9.74 -7.37
N GLU A 21 -11.54 9.60 -6.57
CA GLU A 21 -12.73 10.44 -6.62
C GLU A 21 -12.74 11.47 -5.49
N LEU A 22 -11.61 11.64 -4.80
CA LEU A 22 -11.41 12.53 -3.66
C LEU A 22 -12.24 12.14 -2.43
N GLY A 23 -12.71 10.90 -2.38
CA GLY A 23 -13.44 10.35 -1.24
C GLY A 23 -12.49 9.90 -0.14
N ALA A 24 -12.92 10.05 1.11
CA ALA A 24 -12.13 9.60 2.27
C ALA A 24 -12.11 8.08 2.37
N VAL A 25 -10.91 7.52 2.59
CA VAL A 25 -10.71 6.09 2.78
C VAL A 25 -9.87 5.87 4.05
N ASN A 26 -10.30 4.93 4.87
CA ASN A 26 -9.57 4.55 6.08
C ASN A 26 -9.52 3.01 6.19
N LEU A 27 -8.93 2.51 7.27
CA LEU A 27 -8.81 1.06 7.45
C LEU A 27 -10.18 0.36 7.49
N ALA A 28 -11.17 0.99 8.11
CA ALA A 28 -12.51 0.44 8.21
C ALA A 28 -13.22 0.33 6.85
N SER A 29 -12.78 1.07 5.84
CA SER A 29 -13.35 1.00 4.49
C SER A 29 -13.19 -0.39 3.86
N SER A 30 -12.22 -1.17 4.32
CA SER A 30 -11.98 -2.55 3.87
C SER A 30 -12.10 -3.56 5.03
N ALA A 31 -12.91 -3.24 6.04
CA ALA A 31 -13.11 -4.12 7.19
C ALA A 31 -13.59 -5.51 6.76
N GLY A 32 -13.07 -6.55 7.38
CA GLY A 32 -13.42 -7.94 7.09
C GLY A 32 -12.68 -8.54 5.90
N LYS A 33 -11.86 -7.77 5.22
CA LYS A 33 -11.06 -8.25 4.09
C LYS A 33 -9.58 -8.34 4.45
N VAL A 34 -8.85 -9.19 3.73
CA VAL A 34 -7.39 -9.21 3.78
C VAL A 34 -6.88 -8.08 2.88
N ARG A 35 -5.97 -7.26 3.39
CA ARG A 35 -5.44 -6.11 2.66
C ARG A 35 -3.96 -6.28 2.40
N LEU A 36 -3.56 -6.11 1.14
CA LEU A 36 -2.17 -5.97 0.76
C LEU A 36 -1.92 -4.49 0.49
N LEU A 37 -1.13 -3.85 1.34
CA LEU A 37 -0.77 -2.44 1.18
C LEU A 37 0.57 -2.37 0.46
N SER A 38 0.54 -1.88 -0.77
CA SER A 38 1.74 -1.66 -1.58
C SER A 38 2.10 -0.18 -1.50
N VAL A 39 3.13 0.13 -0.74
CA VAL A 39 3.54 1.51 -0.45
C VAL A 39 4.71 1.88 -1.34
N VAL A 40 4.59 2.98 -2.07
CA VAL A 40 5.60 3.44 -3.01
C VAL A 40 5.91 4.92 -2.83
N PRO A 41 7.17 5.35 -3.10
CA PRO A 41 7.51 6.78 -3.09
C PRO A 41 6.73 7.58 -4.14
N SER A 42 6.62 7.08 -5.36
CA SER A 42 5.83 7.69 -6.43
C SER A 42 5.61 6.70 -7.56
N LEU A 43 4.43 6.74 -8.16
CA LEU A 43 4.12 5.92 -9.34
C LEU A 43 4.94 6.32 -10.58
N ASP A 44 5.50 7.53 -10.58
CA ASP A 44 6.30 8.03 -11.70
C ASP A 44 7.76 7.55 -11.69
N THR A 45 8.17 6.72 -10.73
CA THR A 45 9.51 6.15 -10.71
C THR A 45 9.51 4.74 -11.30
N PRO A 46 10.62 4.29 -11.97
CA PRO A 46 10.63 2.97 -12.63
C PRO A 46 10.36 1.79 -11.71
N VAL A 47 10.98 1.75 -10.53
CA VAL A 47 10.78 0.63 -9.59
C VAL A 47 9.37 0.62 -9.03
N CYS A 48 8.81 1.78 -8.71
CA CYS A 48 7.44 1.89 -8.22
C CYS A 48 6.43 1.49 -9.30
N HIS A 49 6.69 1.87 -10.54
CA HIS A 49 5.88 1.46 -11.69
C HIS A 49 5.84 -0.07 -11.77
N ASP A 50 7.01 -0.73 -11.72
CA ASP A 50 7.10 -2.18 -11.80
C ASP A 50 6.42 -2.86 -10.61
N GLN A 51 6.61 -2.34 -9.40
CA GLN A 51 5.97 -2.88 -8.20
C GLN A 51 4.45 -2.85 -8.34
N THR A 52 3.89 -1.71 -8.71
CA THR A 52 2.45 -1.56 -8.82
C THR A 52 1.89 -2.44 -9.94
N LYS A 53 2.56 -2.48 -11.07
CA LYS A 53 2.15 -3.30 -12.20
C LYS A 53 2.20 -4.79 -11.88
N ARG A 54 3.23 -5.23 -11.15
CA ARG A 54 3.37 -6.63 -10.73
C ARG A 54 2.21 -7.06 -9.84
N PHE A 55 1.83 -6.24 -8.86
CA PHE A 55 0.68 -6.54 -8.01
C PHE A 55 -0.64 -6.46 -8.77
N ALA A 56 -0.77 -5.52 -9.72
CA ALA A 56 -1.96 -5.43 -10.56
C ALA A 56 -2.16 -6.70 -11.38
N GLU A 57 -1.08 -7.24 -11.95
CA GLU A 57 -1.14 -8.49 -12.71
C GLU A 57 -1.54 -9.68 -11.83
N ALA A 58 -1.23 -9.65 -10.55
CA ALA A 58 -1.58 -10.72 -9.62
C ALA A 58 -3.02 -10.65 -9.14
N LEU A 59 -3.73 -9.53 -9.34
CA LEU A 59 -5.09 -9.34 -8.85
C LEU A 59 -6.07 -10.42 -9.30
N SER A 60 -5.99 -10.84 -10.55
CA SER A 60 -6.91 -11.84 -11.09
C SER A 60 -6.75 -13.23 -10.46
N GLY A 61 -5.60 -13.50 -9.83
CA GLY A 61 -5.33 -14.76 -9.14
C GLY A 61 -5.61 -14.75 -7.65
N LEU A 62 -6.05 -13.61 -7.11
CA LEU A 62 -6.30 -13.47 -5.67
C LEU A 62 -7.77 -13.75 -5.32
N PRO A 63 -8.05 -14.26 -4.10
CA PRO A 63 -9.43 -14.47 -3.65
C PRO A 63 -10.21 -13.14 -3.59
N GLU A 64 -11.55 -13.25 -3.66
CA GLU A 64 -12.43 -12.07 -3.63
C GLU A 64 -12.36 -11.28 -2.32
N ASN A 65 -11.99 -11.92 -1.23
CA ASN A 65 -11.86 -11.27 0.09
C ASN A 65 -10.52 -10.56 0.28
N VAL A 66 -9.74 -10.38 -0.78
CA VAL A 66 -8.47 -9.68 -0.74
C VAL A 66 -8.57 -8.38 -1.51
N GLU A 67 -8.11 -7.29 -0.91
CA GLU A 67 -7.94 -6.00 -1.59
C GLU A 67 -6.46 -5.64 -1.67
N VAL A 68 -6.04 -5.17 -2.83
CA VAL A 68 -4.70 -4.62 -3.04
C VAL A 68 -4.83 -3.10 -3.12
N LEU A 69 -4.18 -2.42 -2.19
CA LEU A 69 -4.24 -0.96 -2.09
C LEU A 69 -2.83 -0.40 -2.30
N THR A 70 -2.68 0.42 -3.33
CA THR A 70 -1.41 1.09 -3.61
C THR A 70 -1.44 2.50 -3.02
N ILE A 71 -0.48 2.81 -2.17
CA ILE A 71 -0.46 4.07 -1.40
C ILE A 71 0.82 4.85 -1.72
N SER A 72 0.64 6.11 -2.08
CA SER A 72 1.76 7.03 -2.29
C SER A 72 1.34 8.44 -1.89
N ALA A 73 2.30 9.37 -1.87
CA ALA A 73 2.02 10.78 -1.67
C ALA A 73 1.73 11.53 -2.97
N ASP A 74 1.64 10.82 -4.11
CA ASP A 74 1.22 11.42 -5.37
C ASP A 74 -0.18 12.00 -5.24
N LEU A 75 -0.48 13.05 -6.00
CA LEU A 75 -1.83 13.58 -6.05
C LEU A 75 -2.79 12.55 -6.67
N PRO A 76 -4.06 12.54 -6.23
CA PRO A 76 -5.04 11.59 -6.79
C PRO A 76 -5.17 11.68 -8.31
N PHE A 77 -5.00 12.87 -8.86
CA PHE A 77 -5.06 13.08 -10.32
C PHE A 77 -3.92 12.38 -11.03
N ALA A 78 -2.71 12.42 -10.48
CA ALA A 78 -1.55 11.73 -11.05
C ALA A 78 -1.70 10.21 -10.93
N GLN A 79 -2.21 9.73 -9.80
CA GLN A 79 -2.49 8.30 -9.58
C GLN A 79 -3.54 7.81 -10.59
N GLY A 80 -4.60 8.59 -10.79
CA GLY A 80 -5.67 8.24 -11.72
C GLY A 80 -5.18 8.15 -13.16
N ARG A 81 -4.30 9.07 -13.57
CA ARG A 81 -3.71 9.05 -14.90
C ARG A 81 -2.83 7.81 -15.11
N TRP A 82 -2.01 7.47 -14.12
CA TRP A 82 -1.16 6.29 -14.20
C TRP A 82 -2.00 5.01 -14.26
N CYS A 83 -2.98 4.86 -13.38
CA CYS A 83 -3.84 3.67 -13.33
C CYS A 83 -4.67 3.51 -14.59
N GLY A 84 -5.21 4.59 -15.13
CA GLY A 84 -5.99 4.56 -16.36
C GLY A 84 -5.20 4.02 -17.54
N ALA A 85 -3.89 4.32 -17.57
CA ALA A 85 -3.01 3.89 -18.66
C ALA A 85 -2.45 2.48 -18.45
N GLU A 86 -2.08 2.13 -17.18
CA GLU A 86 -1.26 0.96 -16.92
C GLU A 86 -1.95 -0.14 -16.10
N ALA A 87 -2.88 0.22 -15.21
CA ALA A 87 -3.52 -0.74 -14.31
C ALA A 87 -4.91 -0.25 -13.90
N PRO A 88 -5.90 -0.28 -14.81
CA PRO A 88 -7.22 0.31 -14.54
C PRO A 88 -7.99 -0.35 -13.38
N GLU A 89 -7.69 -1.62 -13.03
CA GLU A 89 -8.34 -2.29 -11.91
C GLU A 89 -7.68 -1.99 -10.56
N MET A 90 -6.52 -1.36 -10.53
CA MET A 90 -5.79 -1.10 -9.30
C MET A 90 -6.44 0.03 -8.50
N THR A 91 -6.63 -0.19 -7.21
CA THR A 91 -7.06 0.87 -6.29
C THR A 91 -5.84 1.62 -5.80
N THR A 92 -5.80 2.93 -6.06
CA THR A 92 -4.73 3.80 -5.57
C THR A 92 -5.29 4.77 -4.54
N LEU A 93 -4.49 5.01 -3.50
CA LEU A 93 -4.85 5.92 -2.41
C LEU A 93 -3.76 6.95 -2.22
N SER A 94 -4.15 8.19 -2.05
CA SER A 94 -3.22 9.30 -1.90
C SER A 94 -3.12 9.75 -0.45
N ASP A 95 -1.89 9.81 0.06
CA ASP A 95 -1.57 10.28 1.40
C ASP A 95 -1.06 11.72 1.39
N HIS A 96 -1.23 12.45 0.28
CA HIS A 96 -0.63 13.78 0.08
C HIS A 96 -1.15 14.83 1.04
N ARG A 97 -2.40 14.71 1.47
CA ARG A 97 -3.08 15.80 2.20
C ARG A 97 -2.52 15.97 3.63
N GLU A 98 -2.44 14.88 4.39
CA GLU A 98 -2.04 14.94 5.79
C GLU A 98 -0.89 14.00 6.15
N LEU A 99 -0.45 13.17 5.21
CA LEU A 99 0.55 12.12 5.44
C LEU A 99 0.15 11.22 6.63
N SER A 100 -1.15 11.01 6.80
CA SER A 100 -1.72 10.24 7.89
C SER A 100 -1.20 8.81 7.90
N PHE A 101 -1.23 8.14 6.74
CA PHE A 101 -0.73 6.78 6.61
C PHE A 101 0.77 6.72 6.88
N ALA A 102 1.53 7.62 6.26
CA ALA A 102 2.99 7.60 6.39
C ALA A 102 3.44 7.75 7.85
N ASN A 103 2.77 8.62 8.60
CA ASN A 103 3.07 8.82 10.02
C ASN A 103 2.60 7.64 10.88
N ALA A 104 1.42 7.08 10.60
CA ALA A 104 0.87 5.98 11.39
C ALA A 104 1.65 4.68 11.19
N TYR A 105 2.17 4.44 9.99
CA TYR A 105 2.89 3.19 9.66
C TYR A 105 4.41 3.33 9.69
N GLY A 106 4.92 4.51 10.04
CA GLY A 106 6.37 4.73 10.19
C GLY A 106 7.14 4.68 8.89
N VAL A 107 6.53 5.09 7.78
CA VAL A 107 7.14 5.01 6.43
C VAL A 107 7.38 6.37 5.79
N LEU A 108 7.34 7.45 6.56
CA LEU A 108 7.58 8.79 6.04
C LEU A 108 9.07 9.09 5.93
N ILE A 109 9.50 9.48 4.73
CA ILE A 109 10.82 10.08 4.52
C ILE A 109 10.64 11.59 4.72
N LYS A 110 10.96 12.06 5.92
CA LYS A 110 10.61 13.40 6.39
C LYS A 110 11.12 14.52 5.48
N GLU A 111 12.37 14.42 5.05
CA GLU A 111 13.03 15.46 4.26
C GLU A 111 12.41 15.60 2.86
N LEU A 112 11.95 14.50 2.31
CA LEU A 112 11.40 14.47 0.95
C LEU A 112 9.88 14.55 0.91
N LYS A 113 9.24 14.33 2.05
CA LYS A 113 7.77 14.22 2.15
C LYS A 113 7.21 13.14 1.24
N LEU A 114 7.96 12.06 1.13
CA LEU A 114 7.59 10.86 0.36
C LEU A 114 7.50 9.66 1.29
N LEU A 115 6.78 8.63 0.83
CA LEU A 115 6.74 7.38 1.56
C LEU A 115 7.91 6.50 1.12
N THR A 116 8.46 5.72 2.04
CA THR A 116 9.46 4.71 1.67
C THR A 116 8.74 3.53 1.02
N ARG A 117 9.48 2.72 0.25
CA ARG A 117 8.91 1.51 -0.32
C ARG A 117 8.66 0.49 0.77
N ALA A 118 7.45 -0.02 0.86
CA ALA A 118 7.09 -0.97 1.90
C ALA A 118 5.91 -1.83 1.47
N ILE A 119 5.79 -3.00 2.09
CA ILE A 119 4.66 -3.90 1.91
C ILE A 119 4.11 -4.24 3.29
N PHE A 120 2.80 -4.15 3.44
CA PHE A 120 2.10 -4.61 4.63
C PHE A 120 0.96 -5.53 4.22
N VAL A 121 0.80 -6.65 4.92
CA VAL A 121 -0.38 -7.50 4.77
C VAL A 121 -1.13 -7.44 6.09
N ILE A 122 -2.40 -7.07 6.01
CA ILE A 122 -3.29 -6.93 7.16
C ILE A 122 -4.43 -7.93 6.98
N ASP A 123 -4.66 -8.78 7.99
CA ASP A 123 -5.71 -9.79 7.92
C ASP A 123 -7.11 -9.19 8.14
N ALA A 124 -8.12 -10.03 8.06
CA ALA A 124 -9.52 -9.60 8.22
C ALA A 124 -9.84 -9.11 9.63
N GLU A 125 -8.97 -9.38 10.60
CA GLU A 125 -9.11 -8.94 11.99
C GLU A 125 -8.26 -7.70 12.30
N ASP A 126 -7.75 -7.03 11.27
CA ASP A 126 -6.95 -5.80 11.35
C ASP A 126 -5.60 -5.99 12.04
N LYS A 127 -5.00 -7.17 11.88
CA LYS A 127 -3.65 -7.43 12.39
C LYS A 127 -2.65 -7.50 11.26
N ILE A 128 -1.46 -6.98 11.49
CA ILE A 128 -0.35 -7.07 10.55
C ILE A 128 0.21 -8.48 10.58
N THR A 129 0.10 -9.22 9.46
CA THR A 129 0.61 -10.58 9.34
C THR A 129 1.93 -10.67 8.57
N TYR A 130 2.27 -9.62 7.84
CA TYR A 130 3.52 -9.54 7.09
C TYR A 130 3.88 -8.07 6.91
N MET A 131 5.17 -7.76 7.00
CA MET A 131 5.65 -6.42 6.64
C MET A 131 7.07 -6.50 6.13
N GLU A 132 7.36 -5.64 5.16
CA GLU A 132 8.69 -5.45 4.62
C GLU A 132 8.89 -3.97 4.34
N ILE A 133 9.96 -3.39 4.88
CA ILE A 133 10.37 -2.03 4.54
C ILE A 133 11.65 -2.16 3.75
N VAL A 134 11.63 -1.71 2.49
CA VAL A 134 12.79 -1.81 1.60
C VAL A 134 13.70 -0.63 1.86
N PRO A 135 14.93 -0.86 2.38
CA PRO A 135 15.80 0.25 2.81
C PRO A 135 16.29 1.14 1.67
N GLU A 136 16.42 0.58 0.47
CA GLU A 136 16.85 1.34 -0.70
C GLU A 136 15.68 1.55 -1.66
N VAL A 137 15.39 2.80 -2.00
CA VAL A 137 14.21 3.14 -2.84
C VAL A 137 14.29 2.54 -4.25
N THR A 138 15.47 2.13 -4.69
CA THR A 138 15.68 1.51 -6.00
C THR A 138 15.60 -0.01 -5.97
N ASP A 139 15.50 -0.63 -4.78
CA ASP A 139 15.37 -2.08 -4.66
C ASP A 139 13.92 -2.52 -4.79
N PHE A 140 13.72 -3.78 -5.19
CA PHE A 140 12.40 -4.38 -5.30
C PHE A 140 12.01 -5.06 -3.98
N PRO A 141 10.71 -5.08 -3.64
CA PRO A 141 10.24 -5.89 -2.53
C PRO A 141 10.24 -7.37 -2.90
N ASN A 142 10.08 -8.23 -1.90
CA ASN A 142 9.94 -9.67 -2.14
C ASN A 142 8.48 -9.97 -2.50
N TYR A 143 8.16 -9.96 -3.78
CA TYR A 143 6.80 -10.16 -4.29
C TYR A 143 6.24 -11.53 -3.88
N ASP A 144 7.04 -12.58 -4.00
CA ASP A 144 6.58 -13.93 -3.71
C ASP A 144 6.22 -14.10 -2.24
N ALA A 145 7.03 -13.54 -1.33
CA ALA A 145 6.75 -13.60 0.09
C ALA A 145 5.48 -12.80 0.43
N ALA A 146 5.28 -11.63 -0.18
CA ALA A 146 4.08 -10.83 0.04
C ALA A 146 2.83 -11.56 -0.42
N LEU A 147 2.86 -12.14 -1.61
CA LEU A 147 1.70 -12.87 -2.15
C LEU A 147 1.43 -14.16 -1.37
N ALA A 148 2.47 -14.84 -0.90
CA ALA A 148 2.30 -16.01 -0.03
C ALA A 148 1.64 -15.63 1.30
N ALA A 149 2.02 -14.48 1.87
CA ALA A 149 1.40 -13.98 3.11
C ALA A 149 -0.07 -13.64 2.91
N VAL A 150 -0.44 -13.06 1.75
CA VAL A 150 -1.84 -12.78 1.40
C VAL A 150 -2.62 -14.08 1.33
N GLY A 151 -2.09 -15.10 0.65
CA GLY A 151 -2.75 -16.40 0.55
C GLY A 151 -2.96 -17.06 1.91
N ALA A 152 -1.96 -17.00 2.80
CA ALA A 152 -2.06 -17.55 4.14
C ALA A 152 -3.12 -16.83 4.98
N ALA A 153 -3.22 -15.50 4.87
CA ALA A 153 -4.20 -14.71 5.61
C ALA A 153 -5.63 -14.91 5.09
N ALA A 154 -5.79 -15.15 3.78
CA ALA A 154 -7.08 -15.33 3.14
C ALA A 154 -7.60 -16.77 3.22
N GLY A 155 -6.69 -17.71 3.45
CA GLY A 155 -7.00 -19.15 3.49
C GLY A 155 -7.65 -19.68 4.77
#